data_8f7e586e5d29bb25e37467b2e0c9bd86
#
_entry.id   8f7e586e5d29bb25e37467b2e0c9bd86
#
_cell.length_a   1.000
_cell.length_b   1.000
_cell.length_c   1.000
_cell.angle_alpha   90.00
_cell.angle_beta   90.00
_cell.angle_gamma   90.00
#
_symmetry.space_group_name_H-M   'P 1'
#
loop_
_entity.id
_entity.type
_entity.pdbx_description
1 polymer ?
#
loop_
_entity_poly.entity_id
_entity_poly.type
_entity_poly.pdbx_seq_one_letter_code
_entity_poly.pdbx_strand_id
1 'polypeptide(L)'
;MLKESSRTDRKEDEMPGDDKDIEACTSRCLDCYRSCLQTTSQHCLEAGGAHVEPGHFRLMLACAEICRTAAHTMLVGIEQHGRICAACAEICRACAESCAGLDGMSECEEACKRCAQACERMA
;
A
#
# COMPACT_ATOMS: atom_id res chain seq x y z
N MET A 1 -16.78 10.99 -21.83
CA MET A 1 -17.12 10.30 -21.84
C MET A 1 -18.13 9.78 -21.16
N LEU A 2 -18.95 9.57 -21.21
CA LEU A 2 -19.99 9.06 -20.70
C LEU A 2 -19.78 8.19 -19.60
N LYS A 3 -18.71 7.74 -19.33
CA LYS A 3 -18.49 6.99 -18.26
C LYS A 3 -18.51 7.63 -17.02
N GLU A 4 -18.26 8.84 -16.93
CA GLU A 4 -18.26 9.57 -15.71
C GLU A 4 -19.55 9.55 -15.09
N SER A 5 -20.57 9.72 -15.86
CA SER A 5 -21.86 9.79 -15.29
C SER A 5 -22.17 8.48 -14.66
N SER A 6 -21.82 7.39 -15.23
CA SER A 6 -22.13 6.17 -14.65
C SER A 6 -21.46 5.98 -13.36
N ARG A 7 -20.28 6.46 -13.21
CA ARG A 7 -19.56 6.37 -12.00
C ARG A 7 -20.19 7.13 -10.93
N THR A 8 -20.67 8.29 -11.21
CA THR A 8 -21.32 9.15 -10.27
C THR A 8 -22.56 8.47 -9.75
N ASP A 9 -23.30 7.85 -10.58
CA ASP A 9 -24.50 7.20 -10.16
C ASP A 9 -24.18 6.07 -9.22
N ARG A 10 -23.13 5.35 -9.48
CA ARG A 10 -22.78 4.27 -8.66
C ARG A 10 -22.45 4.64 -7.27
N LYS A 11 -21.98 5.83 -7.06
CA LYS A 11 -21.64 6.29 -5.81
C LYS A 11 -22.72 6.23 -4.83
N GLU A 12 -23.90 6.36 -5.24
CA GLU A 12 -25.00 6.40 -4.36
C GLU A 12 -25.31 5.08 -3.75
N ASP A 13 -24.75 4.03 -4.22
CA ASP A 13 -25.02 2.75 -3.68
C ASP A 13 -24.33 2.52 -2.36
N GLU A 14 -23.48 3.37 -1.95
CA GLU A 14 -22.83 3.26 -0.68
C GLU A 14 -22.21 1.93 -0.41
N MET A 15 -21.57 1.38 -1.36
CA MET A 15 -20.92 0.11 -1.19
C MET A 15 -19.59 0.26 -0.53
N PRO A 16 -19.07 -0.77 0.10
CA PRO A 16 -17.72 -0.72 0.62
C PRO A 16 -16.83 -0.40 -0.56
N GLY A 17 -15.91 0.45 -0.42
CA GLY A 17 -15.05 0.86 -1.49
C GLY A 17 -15.60 1.99 -2.31
N ASP A 18 -16.44 2.81 -1.73
CA ASP A 18 -16.96 3.96 -2.43
C ASP A 18 -15.83 4.95 -2.68
N ASP A 19 -16.11 6.03 -3.32
CA ASP A 19 -15.10 6.99 -3.75
C ASP A 19 -14.25 7.52 -2.61
N LYS A 20 -14.83 7.75 -1.45
CA LYS A 20 -14.11 8.24 -0.34
C LYS A 20 -13.14 7.22 0.16
N ASP A 21 -13.54 5.96 0.25
CA ASP A 21 -12.66 4.88 0.69
C ASP A 21 -11.57 4.64 -0.32
N ILE A 22 -11.87 4.73 -1.60
CA ILE A 22 -10.87 4.55 -2.65
C ILE A 22 -9.83 5.65 -2.57
N GLU A 23 -10.26 6.87 -2.33
CA GLU A 23 -9.36 7.99 -2.23
C GLU A 23 -8.42 7.82 -1.05
N ALA A 24 -8.97 7.45 0.10
CA ALA A 24 -8.17 7.25 1.28
C ALA A 24 -7.18 6.10 1.10
N CYS A 25 -7.62 5.01 0.50
CA CYS A 25 -6.76 3.86 0.29
C CYS A 25 -5.64 4.20 -0.70
N THR A 26 -5.97 4.93 -1.77
CA THR A 26 -4.97 5.36 -2.74
C THR A 26 -3.89 6.17 -2.05
N SER A 27 -4.30 7.08 -1.18
CA SER A 27 -3.37 7.93 -0.47
C SER A 27 -2.46 7.12 0.44
N ARG A 28 -3.02 6.14 1.17
CA ARG A 28 -2.22 5.30 2.04
C ARG A 28 -1.25 4.43 1.26
N CYS A 29 -1.68 3.93 0.11
CA CYS A 29 -0.82 3.12 -0.74
C CYS A 29 0.36 3.94 -1.27
N LEU A 30 0.11 5.18 -1.67
CA LEU A 30 1.19 6.03 -2.16
C LEU A 30 2.15 6.42 -1.05
N ASP A 31 1.64 6.67 0.16
CA ASP A 31 2.48 6.95 1.30
C ASP A 31 3.37 5.76 1.61
N CYS A 32 2.80 4.55 1.59
CA CYS A 32 3.55 3.35 1.90
C CYS A 32 4.59 3.08 0.81
N TYR A 33 4.23 3.28 -0.44
CA TYR A 33 5.15 3.13 -1.56
C TYR A 33 6.37 4.03 -1.35
N ARG A 34 6.14 5.29 -1.08
CA ARG A 34 7.22 6.23 -0.92
C ARG A 34 8.07 5.89 0.31
N SER A 35 7.41 5.60 1.42
CA SER A 35 8.12 5.30 2.65
C SER A 35 8.97 4.05 2.52
N CYS A 36 8.42 2.97 1.97
CA CYS A 36 9.16 1.73 1.83
C CYS A 36 10.32 1.87 0.85
N LEU A 37 10.10 2.50 -0.28
CA LEU A 37 11.15 2.62 -1.27
C LEU A 37 12.29 3.50 -0.77
N GLN A 38 11.94 4.63 -0.18
CA GLN A 38 12.93 5.58 0.32
C GLN A 38 13.73 4.98 1.48
N THR A 39 13.03 4.34 2.42
CA THR A 39 13.68 3.76 3.57
C THR A 39 14.61 2.62 3.16
N THR A 40 14.16 1.78 2.24
CA THR A 40 14.96 0.66 1.79
C THR A 40 16.22 1.12 1.07
N SER A 41 16.06 2.05 0.14
CA SER A 41 17.17 2.46 -0.69
C SER A 41 18.14 3.40 0.00
N GLN A 42 17.70 4.05 1.05
CA GLN A 42 18.56 4.98 1.76
C GLN A 42 18.95 4.47 3.13
N HIS A 43 18.00 4.43 4.06
CA HIS A 43 18.30 4.08 5.43
C HIS A 43 18.82 2.65 5.59
N CYS A 44 18.16 1.68 4.98
CA CYS A 44 18.56 0.29 5.17
C CYS A 44 19.93 0.00 4.62
N LEU A 45 20.25 0.58 3.47
CA LEU A 45 21.56 0.35 2.88
C LEU A 45 22.67 0.95 3.74
N GLU A 46 22.39 2.08 4.34
CA GLU A 46 23.39 2.72 5.18
C GLU A 46 23.52 2.05 6.54
N ALA A 47 22.42 1.58 7.10
CA ALA A 47 22.45 0.92 8.40
C ALA A 47 23.13 -0.44 8.32
N GLY A 48 22.94 -1.15 7.22
CA GLY A 48 23.54 -2.45 7.04
C GLY A 48 22.98 -3.49 7.99
N GLY A 49 23.71 -4.56 8.18
CA GLY A 49 23.34 -5.62 9.12
C GLY A 49 21.95 -6.19 8.84
N ALA A 50 21.12 -6.25 9.86
CA ALA A 50 19.79 -6.82 9.75
C ALA A 50 18.91 -6.04 8.78
N HIS A 51 19.21 -4.75 8.56
CA HIS A 51 18.42 -3.94 7.63
C HIS A 51 18.59 -4.38 6.18
N VAL A 52 19.67 -5.07 5.86
CA VAL A 52 19.89 -5.56 4.50
C VAL A 52 19.88 -7.07 4.42
N GLU A 53 19.31 -7.72 5.42
CA GLU A 53 19.09 -9.15 5.36
C GLU A 53 18.21 -9.39 4.14
N PRO A 54 18.56 -10.35 3.27
CA PRO A 54 17.90 -10.48 1.98
C PRO A 54 16.38 -10.60 2.03
N GLY A 55 15.85 -11.38 2.96
CA GLY A 55 14.42 -11.55 3.05
C GLY A 55 13.71 -10.24 3.37
N HIS A 56 14.27 -9.49 4.31
CA HIS A 56 13.71 -8.19 4.71
C HIS A 56 13.81 -7.19 3.55
N PHE A 57 14.99 -7.11 2.94
CA PHE A 57 15.24 -6.12 1.90
C PHE A 57 14.32 -6.35 0.69
N ARG A 58 14.20 -7.60 0.27
CA ARG A 58 13.34 -7.94 -0.86
C ARG A 58 11.88 -7.69 -0.55
N LEU A 59 11.46 -7.97 0.69
CA LEU A 59 10.09 -7.77 1.09
C LEU A 59 9.74 -6.27 1.05
N MET A 60 10.65 -5.42 1.48
CA MET A 60 10.42 -3.98 1.44
C MET A 60 10.27 -3.48 -0.01
N LEU A 61 11.10 -3.99 -0.92
CA LEU A 61 11.00 -3.60 -2.32
C LEU A 61 9.69 -4.08 -2.92
N ALA A 62 9.28 -5.31 -2.59
CA ALA A 62 8.03 -5.86 -3.09
C ALA A 62 6.83 -5.10 -2.53
N CYS A 63 6.91 -4.70 -1.26
CA CYS A 63 5.84 -3.93 -0.64
C CYS A 63 5.67 -2.59 -1.34
N ALA A 64 6.77 -1.91 -1.63
CA ALA A 64 6.70 -0.64 -2.34
C ALA A 64 6.02 -0.84 -3.70
N GLU A 65 6.40 -1.88 -4.41
CA GLU A 65 5.84 -2.10 -5.74
C GLU A 65 4.35 -2.45 -5.72
N ILE A 66 3.91 -3.30 -4.80
CA ILE A 66 2.50 -3.67 -4.77
C ILE A 66 1.66 -2.48 -4.32
N CYS A 67 2.18 -1.63 -3.45
CA CYS A 67 1.47 -0.42 -3.04
C CYS A 67 1.28 0.53 -4.21
N ARG A 68 2.31 0.68 -5.02
CA ARG A 68 2.23 1.52 -6.20
C ARG A 68 1.20 0.95 -7.19
N THR A 69 1.21 -0.36 -7.37
CA THR A 69 0.28 -1.03 -8.27
C THR A 69 -1.16 -0.88 -7.76
N ALA A 70 -1.37 -1.05 -6.46
CA ALA A 70 -2.71 -0.90 -5.90
C ALA A 70 -3.24 0.51 -6.14
N ALA A 71 -2.40 1.53 -5.88
CA ALA A 71 -2.81 2.91 -6.12
C ALA A 71 -3.13 3.12 -7.58
N HIS A 72 -2.30 2.60 -8.46
CA HIS A 72 -2.49 2.74 -9.90
C HIS A 72 -3.83 2.15 -10.34
N THR A 73 -4.15 0.94 -9.88
CA THR A 73 -5.39 0.29 -10.31
C THR A 73 -6.62 1.02 -9.78
N MET A 74 -6.53 1.60 -8.59
CA MET A 74 -7.63 2.38 -8.05
C MET A 74 -7.80 3.69 -8.80
N LEU A 75 -6.70 4.32 -9.21
CA LEU A 75 -6.76 5.56 -9.96
C LEU A 75 -7.30 5.34 -11.36
N VAL A 76 -6.94 4.23 -11.98
CA VAL A 76 -7.46 3.89 -13.29
C VAL A 76 -8.95 3.51 -13.19
N GLY A 77 -9.33 2.92 -12.09
CA GLY A 77 -10.74 2.60 -11.84
C GLY A 77 -11.19 1.24 -12.34
N ILE A 78 -10.30 0.24 -12.37
CA ILE A 78 -10.72 -1.08 -12.83
C ILE A 78 -11.45 -1.81 -11.71
N GLU A 79 -12.34 -2.70 -12.07
CA GLU A 79 -13.12 -3.45 -11.11
C GLU A 79 -12.28 -4.35 -10.26
N GLN A 80 -11.18 -4.84 -10.80
CA GLN A 80 -10.35 -5.81 -10.12
C GLN A 80 -9.45 -5.23 -9.05
N HIS A 81 -9.54 -3.94 -8.80
CA HIS A 81 -8.65 -3.31 -7.82
C HIS A 81 -8.76 -3.95 -6.43
N GLY A 82 -9.93 -4.52 -6.10
CA GLY A 82 -10.08 -5.16 -4.80
C GLY A 82 -9.16 -6.34 -4.59
N ARG A 83 -8.91 -7.09 -5.66
CA ARG A 83 -8.00 -8.23 -5.56
C ARG A 83 -6.57 -7.78 -5.38
N ILE A 84 -6.20 -6.69 -6.04
CA ILE A 84 -4.86 -6.14 -5.88
C ILE A 84 -4.71 -5.59 -4.46
N CYS A 85 -5.75 -4.94 -3.95
CA CYS A 85 -5.71 -4.40 -2.60
C CYS A 85 -5.59 -5.52 -1.56
N ALA A 86 -6.24 -6.66 -1.80
CA ALA A 86 -6.13 -7.78 -0.89
C ALA A 86 -4.68 -8.28 -0.83
N ALA A 87 -4.04 -8.41 -1.97
CA ALA A 87 -2.64 -8.83 -2.01
C ALA A 87 -1.74 -7.77 -1.36
N CYS A 88 -2.05 -6.51 -1.60
CA CYS A 88 -1.30 -5.41 -1.02
C CYS A 88 -1.38 -5.46 0.50
N ALA A 89 -2.57 -5.70 1.05
CA ALA A 89 -2.73 -5.77 2.50
C ALA A 89 -1.88 -6.87 3.10
N GLU A 90 -1.86 -8.02 2.45
CA GLU A 90 -1.10 -9.15 2.94
C GLU A 90 0.40 -8.83 2.98
N ILE A 91 0.91 -8.26 1.91
CA ILE A 91 2.32 -7.93 1.83
C ILE A 91 2.69 -6.79 2.78
N CYS A 92 1.80 -5.80 2.93
CA CYS A 92 2.04 -4.72 3.87
C CYS A 92 2.12 -5.22 5.30
N ARG A 93 1.29 -6.20 5.66
CA ARG A 93 1.34 -6.74 7.01
C ARG A 93 2.65 -7.48 7.24
N ALA A 94 3.09 -8.26 6.27
CA ALA A 94 4.36 -8.96 6.38
C ALA A 94 5.51 -7.97 6.48
N CYS A 95 5.43 -6.88 5.71
CA CYS A 95 6.47 -5.86 5.72
C CYS A 95 6.53 -5.14 7.06
N ALA A 96 5.36 -4.83 7.63
CA ALA A 96 5.32 -4.19 8.95
C ALA A 96 5.98 -5.08 9.99
N GLU A 97 5.69 -6.37 9.96
CA GLU A 97 6.30 -7.29 10.90
C GLU A 97 7.80 -7.37 10.72
N SER A 98 8.24 -7.35 9.47
CA SER A 98 9.66 -7.42 9.18
C SER A 98 10.40 -6.17 9.64
N CYS A 99 9.73 -5.03 9.63
CA CYS A 99 10.33 -3.77 10.08
C CYS A 99 10.34 -3.61 11.59
N ALA A 100 9.43 -4.32 12.27
CA ALA A 100 9.29 -4.16 13.70
C ALA A 100 10.58 -4.55 14.41
N GLY A 101 11.03 -3.72 15.29
CA GLY A 101 12.23 -4.02 16.05
C GLY A 101 13.53 -3.59 15.41
N LEU A 102 13.48 -3.09 14.18
CA LEU A 102 14.70 -2.58 13.58
C LEU A 102 14.76 -1.08 13.81
N ASP A 103 15.94 -0.58 14.10
CA ASP A 103 16.12 0.84 14.40
C ASP A 103 15.78 1.72 13.22
N GLY A 104 15.06 2.78 13.46
CA GLY A 104 14.78 3.77 12.43
C GLY A 104 13.68 3.37 11.45
N MET A 105 12.95 2.28 11.76
CA MET A 105 11.95 1.77 10.83
C MET A 105 10.51 2.06 11.25
N SER A 106 10.33 2.80 12.34
CA SER A 106 8.96 2.97 12.86
C SER A 106 8.02 3.70 11.89
N GLU A 107 8.54 4.66 11.15
CA GLU A 107 7.71 5.37 10.21
C GLU A 107 7.24 4.46 9.09
N CYS A 108 8.14 3.62 8.59
CA CYS A 108 7.79 2.69 7.53
C CYS A 108 6.85 1.61 8.05
N GLU A 109 7.10 1.13 9.27
CA GLU A 109 6.23 0.16 9.89
C GLU A 109 4.80 0.70 10.00
N GLU A 110 4.67 1.94 10.44
CA GLU A 110 3.36 2.55 10.60
C GLU A 110 2.67 2.76 9.26
N ALA A 111 3.42 3.18 8.24
CA ALA A 111 2.85 3.38 6.91
C ALA A 111 2.32 2.06 6.36
N CYS A 112 3.05 0.96 6.59
CA CYS A 112 2.60 -0.35 6.15
C CYS A 112 1.33 -0.78 6.87
N LYS A 113 1.22 -0.51 8.17
CA LYS A 113 0.03 -0.87 8.92
C LYS A 113 -1.20 -0.10 8.44
N ARG A 114 -1.04 1.20 8.20
CA ARG A 114 -2.15 2.02 7.73
C ARG A 114 -2.59 1.60 6.35
N CYS A 115 -1.62 1.28 5.50
CA CYS A 115 -1.93 0.84 4.15
C CYS A 115 -2.67 -0.49 4.19
N ALA A 116 -2.22 -1.42 5.03
CA ALA A 116 -2.88 -2.71 5.14
C ALA A 116 -4.33 -2.55 5.59
N GLN A 117 -4.57 -1.70 6.57
CA GLN A 117 -5.91 -1.48 7.06
C GLN A 117 -6.81 -0.91 5.97
N ALA A 118 -6.32 0.07 5.23
CA ALA A 118 -7.11 0.67 4.16
C ALA A 118 -7.39 -0.32 3.05
N CYS A 119 -6.38 -1.12 2.68
CA CYS A 119 -6.54 -2.10 1.62
C CYS A 119 -7.50 -3.21 2.01
N GLU A 120 -7.54 -3.57 3.30
CA GLU A 120 -8.47 -4.61 3.75
C GLU A 120 -9.92 -4.19 3.54
N ARG A 121 -10.20 -2.92 3.62
CA ARG A 121 -11.55 -2.45 3.39
C ARG A 121 -11.92 -2.48 1.92
N MET A 122 -10.94 -2.52 1.02
CA MET A 122 -11.20 -2.55 -0.41
C MET A 122 -11.25 -3.98 -0.94
N ALA A 123 -10.79 -4.91 -0.16
CA ALA A 123 -10.66 -6.31 -0.61
C ALA A 123 -11.98 -7.08 -0.76
#